data_959a7dcf31f26687ce6de8f9d34510e1
#
_entry.id   959a7dcf31f26687ce6de8f9d34510e1
#
_cell.length_a   1.000
_cell.length_b   1.000
_cell.length_c   1.000
_cell.angle_alpha   90.00
_cell.angle_beta   90.00
_cell.angle_gamma   90.00
#
_symmetry.space_group_name_H-M   'P 1'
#
loop_
_entity.id
_entity.type
_entity.pdbx_description
1 polymer ?
#
loop_
_entity_poly.entity_id
_entity_poly.type
_entity_poly.pdbx_seq_one_letter_code
_entity_poly.pdbx_strand_id
1 'polypeptide(L)'
;MIKAFAAGVILATGFIHILPEAFETLTSPCLSHNPWGKFPFAGFVAMVASIGTLTVDTIATSFYKKLHFNKIKQVNVDEEASDEHAGHVHVHTHATHGHAHGAAISNSETGFLDLVRQRIISQVLELGILVHSVVIGISLGASDSPDTVKTLLAALSFHQFFEGMGLGGCISQAKFKSLTTAVMTLFFSFTTPVGIAIGIGISNVYKENSPTALIVEGILNSASSGILIYMALVDLLAADFMNHRMQSSVRLQLGAHISLLLGAGCMSFLAKWA
;
A
#
# COMPACT_ATOMS: atom_id res chain seq x y z
N MET A 1 6.90 1.08 -16.44
CA MET A 1 7.70 -0.15 -16.28
C MET A 1 8.06 -0.40 -14.82
N ILE A 2 8.81 0.49 -14.13
CA ILE A 2 9.20 0.30 -12.71
C ILE A 2 7.99 0.06 -11.80
N LYS A 3 6.92 0.82 -11.95
CA LYS A 3 5.67 0.62 -11.19
C LYS A 3 5.05 -0.76 -11.40
N ALA A 4 4.99 -1.21 -12.67
CA ALA A 4 4.44 -2.51 -12.99
C ALA A 4 5.30 -3.65 -12.40
N PHE A 5 6.63 -3.49 -12.41
CA PHE A 5 7.54 -4.40 -11.73
C PHE A 5 7.26 -4.44 -10.22
N ALA A 6 7.21 -3.27 -9.58
CA ALA A 6 6.92 -3.15 -8.16
C ALA A 6 5.56 -3.74 -7.77
N ALA A 7 4.51 -3.47 -8.59
CA ALA A 7 3.20 -4.08 -8.38
C ALA A 7 3.26 -5.61 -8.47
N GLY A 8 4.07 -6.15 -9.40
CA GLY A 8 4.30 -7.59 -9.50
C GLY A 8 4.98 -8.19 -8.28
N VAL A 9 5.99 -7.50 -7.74
CA VAL A 9 6.65 -7.88 -6.50
C VAL A 9 5.65 -7.91 -5.35
N ILE A 10 4.92 -6.82 -5.11
CA ILE A 10 3.95 -6.69 -4.00
C ILE A 10 2.84 -7.73 -4.12
N LEU A 11 2.35 -7.99 -5.35
CA LEU A 11 1.33 -9.01 -5.60
C LEU A 11 1.84 -10.41 -5.26
N ALA A 12 3.06 -10.75 -5.67
CA ALA A 12 3.67 -12.03 -5.35
C ALA A 12 3.99 -12.17 -3.86
N THR A 13 4.44 -11.10 -3.20
CA THR A 13 4.60 -11.07 -1.74
C THR A 13 3.28 -11.45 -1.05
N GLY A 14 2.16 -10.82 -1.44
CA GLY A 14 0.87 -11.12 -0.86
C GLY A 14 0.40 -12.55 -1.13
N PHE A 15 0.40 -13.01 -2.40
CA PHE A 15 -0.18 -14.30 -2.77
C PHE A 15 0.74 -15.50 -2.59
N ILE A 16 2.03 -15.36 -2.82
CA ILE A 16 2.96 -16.50 -2.93
C ILE A 16 3.78 -16.69 -1.66
N HIS A 17 4.00 -15.60 -0.91
CA HIS A 17 4.79 -15.65 0.31
C HIS A 17 3.90 -15.57 1.57
N ILE A 18 3.24 -14.45 1.81
CA ILE A 18 2.56 -14.20 3.09
C ILE A 18 1.28 -15.03 3.26
N LEU A 19 0.44 -15.12 2.22
CA LEU A 19 -0.85 -15.82 2.35
C LEU A 19 -0.70 -17.32 2.58
N PRO A 20 0.18 -18.05 1.86
CA PRO A 20 0.44 -19.47 2.14
C PRO A 20 0.97 -19.69 3.56
N GLU A 21 1.93 -18.89 4.01
CA GLU A 21 2.46 -18.95 5.38
C GLU A 21 1.35 -18.74 6.42
N ALA A 22 0.45 -17.77 6.20
CA ALA A 22 -0.70 -17.55 7.07
C ALA A 22 -1.65 -18.77 7.12
N PHE A 23 -1.84 -19.45 5.98
CA PHE A 23 -2.61 -20.71 5.96
C PHE A 23 -1.92 -21.80 6.74
N GLU A 24 -0.63 -22.02 6.57
CA GLU A 24 0.15 -23.02 7.28
C GLU A 24 0.13 -22.77 8.79
N THR A 25 0.34 -21.52 9.20
CA THR A 25 0.34 -21.08 10.59
C THR A 25 -1.03 -21.32 11.27
N LEU A 26 -2.13 -20.91 10.63
CA LEU A 26 -3.48 -21.05 11.19
C LEU A 26 -4.07 -22.45 11.08
N THR A 27 -3.48 -23.34 10.29
CA THR A 27 -3.86 -24.76 10.22
C THR A 27 -2.84 -25.70 10.87
N SER A 28 -1.88 -25.14 11.61
CA SER A 28 -0.85 -25.89 12.31
C SER A 28 -1.47 -26.97 13.22
N PRO A 29 -0.88 -28.18 13.29
CA PRO A 29 -1.32 -29.24 14.19
C PRO A 29 -1.21 -28.88 15.68
N CYS A 30 -0.47 -27.82 16.01
CA CYS A 30 -0.38 -27.26 17.35
C CYS A 30 -1.63 -26.48 17.78
N LEU A 31 -2.52 -26.15 16.82
CA LEU A 31 -3.80 -25.53 17.09
C LEU A 31 -4.93 -26.56 17.22
N SER A 32 -5.97 -26.23 17.99
CA SER A 32 -7.15 -27.07 18.07
C SER A 32 -7.83 -27.17 16.70
N HIS A 33 -8.19 -28.39 16.30
CA HIS A 33 -8.88 -28.59 15.02
C HIS A 33 -10.19 -27.79 14.89
N ASN A 34 -10.84 -27.50 15.98
CA ASN A 34 -12.04 -26.64 16.04
C ASN A 34 -11.74 -25.39 16.89
N PRO A 35 -11.81 -24.15 16.31
CA PRO A 35 -12.36 -23.83 14.98
C PRO A 35 -11.32 -23.80 13.83
N TRP A 36 -10.02 -23.82 14.12
CA TRP A 36 -8.92 -23.44 13.22
C TRP A 36 -8.79 -24.36 11.99
N GLY A 37 -8.94 -25.65 12.16
CA GLY A 37 -8.86 -26.61 11.06
C GLY A 37 -10.16 -26.74 10.23
N LYS A 38 -11.30 -26.18 10.71
CA LYS A 38 -12.59 -26.29 10.03
C LYS A 38 -12.97 -25.09 9.19
N PHE A 39 -12.48 -23.90 9.52
CA PHE A 39 -12.80 -22.67 8.85
C PHE A 39 -11.54 -22.04 8.28
N PRO A 40 -11.55 -21.58 7.01
CA PRO A 40 -10.37 -21.00 6.35
C PRO A 40 -10.10 -19.58 6.84
N PHE A 41 -9.67 -19.43 8.09
CA PHE A 41 -9.46 -18.11 8.72
C PHE A 41 -8.48 -17.24 7.95
N ALA A 42 -7.39 -17.79 7.42
CA ALA A 42 -6.42 -16.99 6.66
C ALA A 42 -7.07 -16.28 5.45
N GLY A 43 -7.81 -17.01 4.64
CA GLY A 43 -8.52 -16.42 3.51
C GLY A 43 -9.62 -15.45 3.95
N PHE A 44 -10.35 -15.76 5.02
CA PHE A 44 -11.38 -14.88 5.56
C PHE A 44 -10.81 -13.55 6.06
N VAL A 45 -9.74 -13.58 6.85
CA VAL A 45 -9.09 -12.38 7.38
C VAL A 45 -8.46 -11.56 6.25
N ALA A 46 -7.81 -12.20 5.28
CA ALA A 46 -7.28 -11.51 4.10
C ALA A 46 -8.38 -10.80 3.29
N MET A 47 -9.52 -11.45 3.10
CA MET A 47 -10.68 -10.85 2.44
C MET A 47 -11.22 -9.64 3.23
N VAL A 48 -11.39 -9.78 4.55
CA VAL A 48 -11.87 -8.68 5.41
C VAL A 48 -10.88 -7.52 5.39
N ALA A 49 -9.58 -7.78 5.43
CA ALA A 49 -8.54 -6.76 5.35
C ALA A 49 -8.56 -6.03 4.00
N SER A 50 -8.75 -6.76 2.89
CA SER A 50 -8.92 -6.16 1.55
C SER A 50 -10.14 -5.25 1.48
N ILE A 51 -11.30 -5.69 2.01
CA ILE A 51 -12.52 -4.89 2.08
C ILE A 51 -12.33 -3.68 3.00
N GLY A 52 -11.63 -3.86 4.13
CA GLY A 52 -11.28 -2.78 5.04
C GLY A 52 -10.42 -1.71 4.35
N THR A 53 -9.42 -2.14 3.57
CA THR A 53 -8.56 -1.24 2.78
C THR A 53 -9.38 -0.46 1.74
N LEU A 54 -10.26 -1.13 1.00
CA LEU A 54 -11.21 -0.47 0.08
C LEU A 54 -12.07 0.58 0.81
N THR A 55 -12.56 0.24 1.99
CA THR A 55 -13.39 1.15 2.80
C THR A 55 -12.60 2.38 3.23
N VAL A 56 -11.37 2.19 3.73
CA VAL A 56 -10.47 3.29 4.12
C VAL A 56 -10.18 4.20 2.92
N ASP A 57 -9.80 3.63 1.76
CA ASP A 57 -9.52 4.39 0.53
C ASP A 57 -10.74 5.22 0.11
N THR A 58 -11.93 4.60 0.09
CA THR A 58 -13.18 5.26 -0.31
C THR A 58 -13.57 6.38 0.64
N ILE A 59 -13.52 6.15 1.96
CA ILE A 59 -13.86 7.15 2.98
C ILE A 59 -12.86 8.31 2.95
N ALA A 60 -11.56 7.99 2.92
CA ALA A 60 -10.52 9.00 2.92
C ALA A 60 -10.60 9.88 1.67
N THR A 61 -10.77 9.30 0.49
CA THR A 61 -10.95 10.04 -0.77
C THR A 61 -12.18 10.93 -0.71
N SER A 62 -13.31 10.43 -0.22
CA SER A 62 -14.56 11.19 -0.07
C SER A 62 -14.42 12.34 0.93
N PHE A 63 -13.76 12.11 2.06
CA PHE A 63 -13.51 13.12 3.08
C PHE A 63 -12.64 14.28 2.56
N TYR A 64 -11.52 13.97 1.89
CA TYR A 64 -10.65 14.99 1.32
C TYR A 64 -11.34 15.76 0.20
N LYS A 65 -12.14 15.10 -0.64
CA LYS A 65 -12.97 15.76 -1.65
C LYS A 65 -13.91 16.77 -1.01
N LYS A 66 -14.61 16.41 0.05
CA LYS A 66 -15.52 17.30 0.78
C LYS A 66 -14.80 18.51 1.39
N LEU A 67 -13.63 18.29 2.00
CA LEU A 67 -12.82 19.38 2.56
C LEU A 67 -12.38 20.37 1.49
N HIS A 68 -11.94 19.87 0.34
CA HIS A 68 -11.51 20.70 -0.78
C HIS A 68 -12.64 21.55 -1.34
N PHE A 69 -13.83 20.97 -1.57
CA PHE A 69 -15.02 21.71 -2.02
C PHE A 69 -15.45 22.79 -1.03
N ASN A 70 -15.42 22.49 0.27
CA ASN A 70 -15.77 23.49 1.29
C ASN A 70 -14.79 24.66 1.29
N LYS A 71 -13.50 24.40 1.07
CA LYS A 71 -12.48 25.46 1.00
C LYS A 71 -12.64 26.35 -0.23
N ILE A 72 -12.95 25.78 -1.40
CA ILE A 72 -13.22 26.56 -2.63
C ILE A 72 -14.46 27.41 -2.43
N LYS A 73 -15.51 26.88 -1.82
CA LYS A 73 -16.74 27.64 -1.54
C LYS A 73 -16.51 28.82 -0.61
N GLN A 74 -15.65 28.67 0.40
CA GLN A 74 -15.28 29.79 1.29
C GLN A 74 -14.51 30.88 0.54
N VAL A 75 -13.53 30.51 -0.29
CA VAL A 75 -12.74 31.49 -1.07
C VAL A 75 -13.62 32.30 -2.03
N ASN A 76 -14.56 31.65 -2.71
CA ASN A 76 -15.48 32.35 -3.62
C ASN A 76 -16.44 33.30 -2.87
N VAL A 77 -16.86 32.95 -1.64
CA VAL A 77 -17.71 33.85 -0.82
C VAL A 77 -16.93 35.07 -0.33
N ASP A 78 -15.65 34.89 0.01
CA ASP A 78 -14.78 35.98 0.45
C ASP A 78 -14.40 36.92 -0.72
N GLU A 79 -14.30 36.42 -1.95
CA GLU A 79 -14.12 37.27 -3.16
C GLU A 79 -15.39 38.06 -3.51
N GLU A 80 -16.58 37.43 -3.45
CA GLU A 80 -17.85 38.17 -3.68
C GLU A 80 -18.10 39.23 -2.59
N ALA A 81 -17.70 38.99 -1.35
CA ALA A 81 -17.83 39.96 -0.27
C ALA A 81 -16.84 41.15 -0.37
N SER A 82 -15.73 41.01 -1.10
CA SER A 82 -14.75 42.05 -1.33
C SER A 82 -15.10 42.97 -2.51
N ASP A 83 -15.95 42.51 -3.46
CA ASP A 83 -16.36 43.32 -4.64
C ASP A 83 -17.56 44.21 -4.39
N GLU A 84 -18.28 44.13 -3.26
CA GLU A 84 -19.40 45.02 -2.95
C GLU A 84 -18.99 46.45 -2.54
N HIS A 85 -17.71 46.80 -2.49
CA HIS A 85 -17.25 48.16 -2.09
C HIS A 85 -16.52 48.94 -3.16
N ALA A 86 -16.61 48.58 -4.45
CA ALA A 86 -16.05 49.39 -5.53
C ALA A 86 -17.16 49.89 -6.50
N GLY A 87 -17.41 51.17 -6.47
CA GLY A 87 -18.49 51.92 -7.09
C GLY A 87 -18.78 51.65 -8.57
N HIS A 88 -20.04 51.89 -8.87
CA HIS A 88 -20.66 51.95 -10.20
C HIS A 88 -19.81 52.61 -11.29
N VAL A 89 -19.46 51.83 -12.32
CA VAL A 89 -19.22 52.35 -13.67
C VAL A 89 -19.92 51.42 -14.67
N HIS A 90 -20.97 51.99 -15.32
CA HIS A 90 -21.61 51.39 -16.48
C HIS A 90 -20.67 51.49 -17.68
N VAL A 91 -20.26 50.33 -18.22
CA VAL A 91 -19.78 50.26 -19.60
C VAL A 91 -20.42 49.06 -20.28
N HIS A 92 -21.29 49.37 -21.27
CA HIS A 92 -21.77 48.41 -22.25
C HIS A 92 -20.62 47.98 -23.15
N THR A 93 -20.26 46.71 -23.20
CA THR A 93 -19.62 46.18 -24.40
C THR A 93 -19.94 44.69 -24.58
N HIS A 94 -20.19 44.37 -25.83
CA HIS A 94 -20.63 43.14 -26.46
C HIS A 94 -19.99 41.84 -26.02
N ALA A 95 -20.85 40.83 -25.97
CA ALA A 95 -20.52 39.43 -25.95
C ALA A 95 -19.52 39.03 -27.04
N THR A 96 -18.43 38.38 -26.65
CA THR A 96 -17.80 37.24 -27.34
C THR A 96 -16.66 36.70 -26.51
N HIS A 97 -16.60 35.38 -26.44
CA HIS A 97 -15.61 34.53 -25.81
C HIS A 97 -15.87 34.16 -24.33
N GLY A 98 -16.89 33.31 -24.13
CA GLY A 98 -16.91 32.36 -23.03
C GLY A 98 -15.86 31.27 -23.24
N HIS A 99 -15.48 30.64 -22.12
CA HIS A 99 -14.86 29.32 -22.03
C HIS A 99 -13.34 29.23 -21.92
N ALA A 100 -12.80 29.56 -20.77
CA ALA A 100 -11.53 29.00 -20.35
C ALA A 100 -11.46 28.68 -18.84
N HIS A 101 -12.39 29.19 -18.03
CA HIS A 101 -12.28 29.00 -16.56
C HIS A 101 -12.75 27.64 -16.05
N GLY A 102 -13.71 26.99 -16.71
CA GLY A 102 -14.20 25.67 -16.28
C GLY A 102 -13.21 24.52 -16.48
N ALA A 103 -12.42 24.54 -17.56
CA ALA A 103 -11.45 23.49 -17.84
C ALA A 103 -10.21 23.57 -16.95
N ALA A 104 -9.78 24.76 -16.56
CA ALA A 104 -8.63 24.96 -15.67
C ALA A 104 -8.94 24.53 -14.22
N ILE A 105 -10.14 24.82 -13.72
CA ILE A 105 -10.62 24.41 -12.40
C ILE A 105 -10.77 22.89 -12.35
N SER A 106 -11.37 22.26 -13.34
CA SER A 106 -11.54 20.82 -13.45
C SER A 106 -10.20 20.08 -13.46
N ASN A 107 -9.20 20.54 -14.19
CA ASN A 107 -7.87 19.95 -14.24
C ASN A 107 -7.10 20.11 -12.91
N SER A 108 -7.29 21.20 -12.19
CA SER A 108 -6.70 21.45 -10.88
C SER A 108 -7.32 20.54 -9.81
N GLU A 109 -8.64 20.31 -9.85
CA GLU A 109 -9.35 19.43 -8.94
C GLU A 109 -8.96 17.97 -9.12
N THR A 110 -8.91 17.48 -10.36
CA THR A 110 -8.48 16.09 -10.65
C THR A 110 -7.04 15.85 -10.17
N GLY A 111 -6.14 16.79 -10.42
CA GLY A 111 -4.74 16.68 -9.96
C GLY A 111 -4.58 16.66 -8.44
N PHE A 112 -5.40 17.42 -7.71
CA PHE A 112 -5.40 17.39 -6.24
C PHE A 112 -5.92 16.06 -5.69
N LEU A 113 -7.03 15.55 -6.22
CA LEU A 113 -7.61 14.28 -5.79
C LEU A 113 -6.66 13.11 -6.07
N ASP A 114 -6.00 13.11 -7.22
CA ASP A 114 -4.98 12.12 -7.56
C ASP A 114 -3.81 12.14 -6.57
N LEU A 115 -3.36 13.33 -6.18
CA LEU A 115 -2.27 13.48 -5.21
C LEU A 115 -2.67 12.95 -3.83
N VAL A 116 -3.89 13.28 -3.37
CA VAL A 116 -4.43 12.77 -2.09
C VAL A 116 -4.51 11.25 -2.12
N ARG A 117 -5.05 10.69 -3.20
CA ARG A 117 -5.13 9.24 -3.39
C ARG A 117 -3.73 8.59 -3.34
N GLN A 118 -2.74 9.13 -4.04
CA GLN A 118 -1.37 8.61 -4.00
C GLN A 118 -0.76 8.64 -2.58
N ARG A 119 -1.12 9.64 -1.76
CA ARG A 119 -0.68 9.69 -0.36
C ARG A 119 -1.31 8.61 0.49
N ILE A 120 -2.61 8.38 0.35
CA ILE A 120 -3.32 7.31 1.05
C ILE A 120 -2.73 5.96 0.66
N ILE A 121 -2.58 5.71 -0.64
CA ILE A 121 -1.96 4.50 -1.20
C ILE A 121 -0.59 4.24 -0.55
N SER A 122 0.29 5.25 -0.52
CA SER A 122 1.63 5.09 0.04
C SER A 122 1.61 4.73 1.53
N GLN A 123 0.73 5.36 2.32
CA GLN A 123 0.62 5.13 3.77
C GLN A 123 0.01 3.75 4.10
N VAL A 124 -1.02 3.33 3.36
CA VAL A 124 -1.66 2.03 3.57
C VAL A 124 -0.74 0.89 3.11
N LEU A 125 -0.04 1.08 1.99
CA LEU A 125 0.97 0.13 1.53
C LEU A 125 2.11 -0.02 2.56
N GLU A 126 2.61 1.09 3.08
CA GLU A 126 3.62 1.10 4.14
C GLU A 126 3.13 0.32 5.37
N LEU A 127 1.88 0.55 5.81
CA LEU A 127 1.30 -0.17 6.94
C LEU A 127 1.26 -1.69 6.71
N GLY A 128 0.86 -2.14 5.52
CA GLY A 128 0.84 -3.58 5.18
C GLY A 128 2.23 -4.20 5.24
N ILE A 129 3.22 -3.54 4.64
CA ILE A 129 4.63 -3.98 4.67
C ILE A 129 5.18 -3.95 6.10
N LEU A 130 4.89 -2.90 6.88
CA LEU A 130 5.32 -2.74 8.26
C LEU A 130 4.87 -3.91 9.14
N VAL A 131 3.59 -4.26 9.10
CA VAL A 131 3.04 -5.38 9.90
C VAL A 131 3.74 -6.68 9.56
N HIS A 132 3.87 -6.98 8.26
CA HIS A 132 4.57 -8.19 7.80
C HIS A 132 6.04 -8.19 8.24
N SER A 133 6.77 -7.09 8.03
CA SER A 133 8.19 -6.98 8.37
C SER A 133 8.46 -7.13 9.88
N VAL A 134 7.55 -6.66 10.74
CA VAL A 134 7.67 -6.88 12.19
C VAL A 134 7.47 -8.35 12.52
N VAL A 135 6.43 -9.00 11.97
CA VAL A 135 6.11 -10.40 12.25
C VAL A 135 7.27 -11.30 11.84
N ILE A 136 7.74 -11.18 10.59
CA ILE A 136 8.86 -12.01 10.10
C ILE A 136 10.18 -11.70 10.82
N GLY A 137 10.38 -10.43 11.22
CA GLY A 137 11.51 -10.04 12.05
C GLY A 137 11.50 -10.70 13.41
N ILE A 138 10.35 -10.77 14.09
CA ILE A 138 10.21 -11.44 15.39
C ILE A 138 10.49 -12.93 15.24
N SER A 139 9.92 -13.60 14.25
CA SER A 139 10.15 -15.04 13.99
C SER A 139 11.62 -15.30 13.71
N LEU A 140 12.28 -14.48 12.89
CA LEU A 140 13.72 -14.60 12.61
C LEU A 140 14.58 -14.40 13.85
N GLY A 141 14.25 -13.39 14.68
CA GLY A 141 14.99 -13.07 15.91
C GLY A 141 14.81 -14.09 17.01
N ALA A 142 13.69 -14.81 17.03
CA ALA A 142 13.40 -15.85 18.01
C ALA A 142 13.89 -17.25 17.57
N SER A 143 14.33 -17.43 16.32
CA SER A 143 14.76 -18.73 15.77
C SER A 143 16.12 -19.15 16.34
N ASP A 144 16.20 -20.41 16.80
CA ASP A 144 17.42 -21.03 17.37
C ASP A 144 18.31 -21.71 16.30
N SER A 145 17.85 -21.82 15.05
CA SER A 145 18.57 -22.53 13.99
C SER A 145 19.48 -21.59 13.18
N PRO A 146 20.82 -21.67 13.29
CA PRO A 146 21.74 -20.77 12.57
C PRO A 146 21.63 -20.87 11.04
N ASP A 147 21.31 -22.04 10.50
CA ASP A 147 21.20 -22.26 9.06
C ASP A 147 19.89 -21.69 8.52
N THR A 148 18.80 -21.86 9.26
CA THR A 148 17.52 -21.19 8.98
C THR A 148 17.68 -19.67 9.00
N VAL A 149 18.30 -19.13 10.04
CA VAL A 149 18.53 -17.68 10.17
C VAL A 149 19.33 -17.12 8.98
N LYS A 150 20.41 -17.78 8.54
CA LYS A 150 21.22 -17.31 7.39
C LYS A 150 20.41 -17.30 6.09
N THR A 151 19.67 -18.35 5.82
CA THR A 151 18.84 -18.49 4.60
C THR A 151 17.73 -17.46 4.58
N LEU A 152 16.98 -17.35 5.68
CA LEU A 152 15.90 -16.36 5.80
C LEU A 152 16.42 -14.93 5.75
N LEU A 153 17.57 -14.64 6.39
CA LEU A 153 18.15 -13.28 6.33
C LEU A 153 18.55 -12.88 4.91
N ALA A 154 19.12 -13.81 4.15
CA ALA A 154 19.44 -13.55 2.75
C ALA A 154 18.15 -13.31 1.92
N ALA A 155 17.18 -14.19 2.01
CA ALA A 155 15.90 -14.07 1.31
C ALA A 155 15.17 -12.77 1.70
N LEU A 156 15.11 -12.47 3.00
CA LEU A 156 14.48 -11.26 3.53
C LEU A 156 15.18 -9.97 3.05
N SER A 157 16.51 -9.98 2.91
CA SER A 157 17.24 -8.81 2.39
C SER A 157 16.87 -8.48 0.95
N PHE A 158 16.74 -9.48 0.08
CA PHE A 158 16.29 -9.30 -1.29
C PHE A 158 14.82 -8.89 -1.38
N HIS A 159 13.97 -9.52 -0.61
CA HIS A 159 12.56 -9.24 -0.47
C HIS A 159 12.34 -7.77 -0.04
N GLN A 160 12.98 -7.34 1.04
CA GLN A 160 12.92 -5.97 1.54
C GLN A 160 13.40 -4.94 0.51
N PHE A 161 14.42 -5.27 -0.27
CA PHE A 161 14.90 -4.42 -1.35
C PHE A 161 13.81 -4.18 -2.42
N PHE A 162 13.14 -5.23 -2.87
CA PHE A 162 12.09 -5.10 -3.89
C PHE A 162 10.83 -4.41 -3.35
N GLU A 163 10.44 -4.68 -2.11
CA GLU A 163 9.35 -3.97 -1.44
C GLU A 163 9.67 -2.48 -1.28
N GLY A 164 10.91 -2.15 -0.90
CA GLY A 164 11.41 -0.78 -0.81
C GLY A 164 11.38 -0.05 -2.15
N MET A 165 11.67 -0.72 -3.27
CA MET A 165 11.50 -0.14 -4.61
C MET A 165 10.02 0.17 -4.90
N GLY A 166 9.10 -0.73 -4.52
CA GLY A 166 7.66 -0.54 -4.69
C GLY A 166 7.15 0.65 -3.89
N LEU A 167 7.44 0.65 -2.60
CA LEU A 167 7.05 1.73 -1.69
C LEU A 167 7.68 3.07 -2.09
N GLY A 168 8.96 3.11 -2.43
CA GLY A 168 9.66 4.30 -2.90
C GLY A 168 9.04 4.89 -4.18
N GLY A 169 8.59 4.04 -5.09
CA GLY A 169 7.83 4.42 -6.27
C GLY A 169 6.51 5.12 -5.92
N CYS A 170 5.77 4.63 -4.94
CA CYS A 170 4.53 5.23 -4.45
C CYS A 170 4.80 6.56 -3.72
N ILE A 171 5.77 6.60 -2.81
CA ILE A 171 6.16 7.81 -2.07
C ILE A 171 6.57 8.95 -3.02
N SER A 172 7.34 8.64 -4.07
CA SER A 172 7.78 9.64 -5.04
C SER A 172 6.63 10.30 -5.80
N GLN A 173 5.54 9.55 -6.05
CA GLN A 173 4.35 10.04 -6.74
C GLN A 173 3.42 10.85 -5.81
N ALA A 174 3.39 10.49 -4.54
CA ALA A 174 2.60 11.16 -3.52
C ALA A 174 3.09 12.59 -3.21
N LYS A 175 4.27 12.97 -3.70
CA LYS A 175 4.87 14.31 -3.53
C LYS A 175 4.80 14.76 -2.06
N PHE A 176 5.20 13.90 -1.14
CA PHE A 176 5.31 14.27 0.26
C PHE A 176 6.38 15.34 0.48
N LYS A 177 6.29 16.05 1.59
CA LYS A 177 7.37 16.92 2.05
C LYS A 177 8.60 16.06 2.41
N SER A 178 9.79 16.59 2.23
CA SER A 178 11.06 15.87 2.48
C SER A 178 11.12 15.22 3.86
N LEU A 179 10.61 15.88 4.90
CA LEU A 179 10.56 15.32 6.25
C LEU A 179 9.64 14.08 6.31
N THR A 180 8.45 14.13 5.74
CA THR A 180 7.53 12.98 5.70
C THR A 180 8.15 11.82 4.95
N THR A 181 8.75 12.07 3.79
CA THR A 181 9.46 11.05 3.02
C THR A 181 10.59 10.42 3.84
N ALA A 182 11.40 11.24 4.52
CA ALA A 182 12.48 10.75 5.37
C ALA A 182 11.95 9.87 6.52
N VAL A 183 10.86 10.30 7.18
CA VAL A 183 10.22 9.53 8.26
C VAL A 183 9.72 8.18 7.74
N MET A 184 8.96 8.13 6.65
CA MET A 184 8.47 6.89 6.03
C MET A 184 9.64 5.95 5.66
N THR A 185 10.69 6.49 5.03
CA THR A 185 11.88 5.70 4.67
C THR A 185 12.58 5.14 5.91
N LEU A 186 12.69 5.91 6.99
CA LEU A 186 13.27 5.45 8.25
C LEU A 186 12.40 4.35 8.89
N PHE A 187 11.08 4.54 8.96
CA PHE A 187 10.17 3.51 9.48
C PHE A 187 10.35 2.21 8.72
N PHE A 188 10.26 2.23 7.39
CA PHE A 188 10.47 1.06 6.55
C PHE A 188 11.83 0.39 6.82
N SER A 189 12.92 1.17 6.94
CA SER A 189 14.28 0.63 7.12
C SER A 189 14.49 0.01 8.50
N PHE A 190 13.86 0.55 9.54
CA PHE A 190 14.06 0.08 10.91
C PHE A 190 13.08 -1.01 11.35
N THR A 191 11.99 -1.22 10.62
CA THR A 191 10.92 -2.13 11.04
C THR A 191 11.43 -3.57 11.22
N THR A 192 12.09 -4.14 10.22
CA THR A 192 12.65 -5.50 10.31
C THR A 192 13.74 -5.63 11.38
N PRO A 193 14.75 -4.75 11.47
CA PRO A 193 15.73 -4.76 12.56
C PRO A 193 15.12 -4.67 13.96
N VAL A 194 14.08 -3.85 14.13
CA VAL A 194 13.34 -3.74 15.40
C VAL A 194 12.58 -5.04 15.69
N GLY A 195 11.92 -5.62 14.70
CA GLY A 195 11.29 -6.94 14.83
C GLY A 195 12.29 -8.01 15.30
N ILE A 196 13.46 -8.09 14.67
CA ILE A 196 14.53 -9.02 15.05
C ILE A 196 14.98 -8.77 16.50
N ALA A 197 15.21 -7.51 16.88
CA ALA A 197 15.61 -7.17 18.24
C ALA A 197 14.56 -7.57 19.29
N ILE A 198 13.27 -7.38 18.98
CA ILE A 198 12.17 -7.85 19.81
C ILE A 198 12.20 -9.38 19.90
N GLY A 199 12.33 -10.08 18.77
CA GLY A 199 12.42 -11.55 18.72
C GLY A 199 13.53 -12.09 19.60
N ILE A 200 14.74 -11.54 19.50
CA ILE A 200 15.88 -11.90 20.38
C ILE A 200 15.55 -11.63 21.85
N GLY A 201 14.94 -10.47 22.15
CA GLY A 201 14.60 -10.12 23.53
C GLY A 201 13.57 -11.02 24.19
N ILE A 202 12.67 -11.62 23.40
CA ILE A 202 11.60 -12.51 23.89
C ILE A 202 11.89 -13.99 23.65
N SER A 203 13.01 -14.35 23.02
CA SER A 203 13.34 -15.74 22.63
C SER A 203 13.23 -16.75 23.76
N ASN A 204 13.56 -16.35 25.00
CA ASN A 204 13.44 -17.22 26.18
C ASN A 204 11.98 -17.49 26.62
N VAL A 205 11.02 -16.64 26.22
CA VAL A 205 9.60 -16.71 26.60
C VAL A 205 8.72 -17.06 25.41
N TYR A 206 9.12 -16.59 24.22
CA TYR A 206 8.42 -16.85 22.97
C TYR A 206 8.64 -18.30 22.53
N LYS A 207 7.54 -18.99 22.32
CA LYS A 207 7.53 -20.34 21.75
C LYS A 207 6.81 -20.28 20.42
N GLU A 208 7.54 -20.42 19.32
CA GLU A 208 6.99 -20.35 17.94
C GLU A 208 5.76 -21.24 17.77
N ASN A 209 5.75 -22.42 18.36
CA ASN A 209 4.65 -23.38 18.27
C ASN A 209 3.57 -23.19 19.36
N SER A 210 3.59 -22.10 20.11
CA SER A 210 2.50 -21.84 21.06
C SER A 210 1.22 -21.44 20.32
N PRO A 211 0.04 -21.92 20.75
CA PRO A 211 -1.23 -21.58 20.11
C PRO A 211 -1.45 -20.07 19.97
N THR A 212 -1.05 -19.29 20.98
CA THR A 212 -1.21 -17.85 20.96
C THR A 212 -0.31 -17.19 19.90
N ALA A 213 0.96 -17.61 19.79
CA ALA A 213 1.87 -17.08 18.78
C ALA A 213 1.36 -17.38 17.38
N LEU A 214 1.02 -18.64 17.10
CA LEU A 214 0.48 -19.06 15.80
C LEU A 214 -0.80 -18.29 15.40
N ILE A 215 -1.72 -18.08 16.33
CA ILE A 215 -2.96 -17.33 16.04
C ILE A 215 -2.65 -15.88 15.71
N VAL A 216 -1.83 -15.20 16.52
CA VAL A 216 -1.50 -13.79 16.32
C VAL A 216 -0.73 -13.60 15.00
N GLU A 217 0.29 -14.40 14.78
CA GLU A 217 1.11 -14.38 13.56
C GLU A 217 0.26 -14.64 12.31
N GLY A 218 -0.51 -15.72 12.31
CA GLY A 218 -1.34 -16.09 11.17
C GLY A 218 -2.43 -15.05 10.86
N ILE A 219 -3.04 -14.42 11.87
CA ILE A 219 -4.02 -13.34 11.66
C ILE A 219 -3.33 -12.09 11.10
N LEU A 220 -2.19 -11.68 11.64
CA LEU A 220 -1.46 -10.50 11.17
C LEU A 220 -0.93 -10.70 9.74
N ASN A 221 -0.37 -11.87 9.43
CA ASN A 221 0.05 -12.22 8.07
C ASN A 221 -1.14 -12.26 7.11
N SER A 222 -2.26 -12.85 7.50
CA SER A 222 -3.49 -12.84 6.68
C SER A 222 -3.95 -11.40 6.36
N ALA A 223 -3.97 -10.53 7.36
CA ALA A 223 -4.39 -9.14 7.19
C ALA A 223 -3.41 -8.38 6.28
N SER A 224 -2.09 -8.51 6.51
CA SER A 224 -1.05 -7.92 5.65
C SER A 224 -1.17 -8.37 4.21
N SER A 225 -1.34 -9.68 3.98
CA SER A 225 -1.56 -10.23 2.64
C SER A 225 -2.76 -9.58 1.96
N GLY A 226 -3.91 -9.48 2.64
CA GLY A 226 -5.11 -8.86 2.11
C GLY A 226 -4.91 -7.39 1.72
N ILE A 227 -4.21 -6.62 2.55
CA ILE A 227 -3.84 -5.23 2.26
C ILE A 227 -2.96 -5.16 1.00
N LEU A 228 -1.88 -5.94 0.95
CA LEU A 228 -0.93 -5.92 -0.16
C LEU A 228 -1.56 -6.35 -1.48
N ILE A 229 -2.42 -7.38 -1.47
CA ILE A 229 -3.15 -7.83 -2.66
C ILE A 229 -4.07 -6.73 -3.19
N TYR A 230 -4.86 -6.10 -2.30
CA TYR A 230 -5.72 -4.99 -2.70
C TYR A 230 -4.90 -3.85 -3.32
N MET A 231 -3.84 -3.41 -2.63
CA MET A 231 -2.98 -2.32 -3.08
C MET A 231 -2.34 -2.60 -4.43
N ALA A 232 -1.83 -3.82 -4.64
CA ALA A 232 -1.22 -4.21 -5.91
C ALA A 232 -2.23 -4.20 -7.05
N LEU A 233 -3.41 -4.81 -6.87
CA LEU A 233 -4.41 -4.98 -7.93
C LEU A 233 -5.18 -3.69 -8.22
N VAL A 234 -5.65 -2.99 -7.19
CA VAL A 234 -6.56 -1.86 -7.34
C VAL A 234 -5.79 -0.55 -7.50
N ASP A 235 -4.88 -0.27 -6.58
CA ASP A 235 -4.24 1.03 -6.53
C ASP A 235 -3.03 1.17 -7.46
N LEU A 236 -2.28 0.09 -7.66
CA LEU A 236 -1.12 0.13 -8.55
C LEU A 236 -1.47 -0.31 -9.97
N LEU A 237 -2.08 -1.48 -10.15
CA LEU A 237 -2.33 -2.04 -11.48
C LEU A 237 -3.55 -1.41 -12.14
N ALA A 238 -4.71 -1.37 -11.50
CA ALA A 238 -5.91 -0.85 -12.14
C ALA A 238 -5.74 0.63 -12.49
N ALA A 239 -5.17 1.45 -11.60
CA ALA A 239 -4.92 2.86 -11.85
C ALA A 239 -3.97 3.12 -13.03
N ASP A 240 -2.91 2.32 -13.18
CA ASP A 240 -1.94 2.48 -14.27
C ASP A 240 -2.46 1.89 -15.60
N PHE A 241 -3.07 0.70 -15.58
CA PHE A 241 -3.52 0.01 -16.79
C PHE A 241 -4.81 0.59 -17.39
N MET A 242 -5.66 1.22 -16.56
CA MET A 242 -6.85 1.92 -17.03
C MET A 242 -6.59 3.35 -17.52
N ASN A 243 -5.37 3.85 -17.39
CA ASN A 243 -5.00 5.17 -17.87
C ASN A 243 -5.05 5.23 -19.41
N HIS A 244 -5.65 6.27 -19.98
CA HIS A 244 -5.80 6.48 -21.42
C HIS A 244 -4.46 6.38 -22.18
N ARG A 245 -3.36 6.88 -21.60
CA ARG A 245 -2.03 6.80 -22.21
C ARG A 245 -1.52 5.35 -22.32
N MET A 246 -1.85 4.51 -21.35
CA MET A 246 -1.51 3.09 -21.39
C MET A 246 -2.36 2.37 -22.44
N GLN A 247 -3.67 2.66 -22.47
CA GLN A 247 -4.63 2.02 -23.40
C GLN A 247 -4.38 2.39 -24.87
N SER A 248 -3.77 3.54 -25.14
CA SER A 248 -3.49 3.99 -26.52
C SER A 248 -2.23 3.36 -27.13
N SER A 249 -1.40 2.63 -26.38
CA SER A 249 -0.12 2.10 -26.85
C SER A 249 0.10 0.63 -26.50
N VAL A 250 -0.10 -0.26 -27.46
CA VAL A 250 0.14 -1.72 -27.29
C VAL A 250 1.58 -2.04 -26.85
N ARG A 251 2.57 -1.29 -27.32
CA ARG A 251 3.97 -1.49 -26.92
C ARG A 251 4.18 -1.18 -25.44
N LEU A 252 3.53 -0.12 -24.94
CA LEU A 252 3.61 0.27 -23.54
C LEU A 252 2.89 -0.76 -22.65
N GLN A 253 1.73 -1.26 -23.09
CA GLN A 253 1.00 -2.33 -22.40
C GLN A 253 1.83 -3.61 -22.32
N LEU A 254 2.38 -4.07 -23.44
CA LEU A 254 3.20 -5.29 -23.48
C LEU A 254 4.41 -5.18 -22.56
N GLY A 255 5.13 -4.05 -22.63
CA GLY A 255 6.26 -3.80 -21.73
C GLY A 255 5.87 -3.75 -20.26
N ALA A 256 4.69 -3.19 -19.93
CA ALA A 256 4.19 -3.18 -18.56
C ALA A 256 3.82 -4.59 -18.06
N HIS A 257 3.18 -5.42 -18.89
CA HIS A 257 2.89 -6.82 -18.54
C HIS A 257 4.15 -7.64 -18.34
N ILE A 258 5.15 -7.51 -19.25
CA ILE A 258 6.45 -8.19 -19.08
C ILE A 258 7.11 -7.75 -17.78
N SER A 259 7.13 -6.45 -17.49
CA SER A 259 7.72 -5.89 -16.28
C SER A 259 7.00 -6.39 -15.01
N LEU A 260 5.67 -6.49 -15.04
CA LEU A 260 4.84 -7.07 -13.99
C LEU A 260 5.20 -8.54 -13.72
N LEU A 261 5.23 -9.34 -14.79
CA LEU A 261 5.56 -10.77 -14.69
C LEU A 261 7.00 -10.99 -14.21
N LEU A 262 7.94 -10.15 -14.61
CA LEU A 262 9.32 -10.22 -14.10
C LEU A 262 9.36 -9.91 -12.60
N GLY A 263 8.67 -8.89 -12.13
CA GLY A 263 8.58 -8.58 -10.69
C GLY A 263 7.95 -9.72 -9.89
N ALA A 264 6.81 -10.22 -10.36
CA ALA A 264 6.15 -11.36 -9.73
C ALA A 264 7.03 -12.63 -9.76
N GLY A 265 7.70 -12.91 -10.87
CA GLY A 265 8.60 -14.04 -11.01
C GLY A 265 9.82 -13.97 -10.10
N CYS A 266 10.46 -12.80 -9.99
CA CYS A 266 11.59 -12.58 -9.09
C CYS A 266 11.19 -12.86 -7.64
N MET A 267 10.05 -12.32 -7.19
CA MET A 267 9.58 -12.51 -5.83
C MET A 267 9.13 -13.94 -5.56
N SER A 268 8.41 -14.56 -6.50
CA SER A 268 8.01 -15.97 -6.39
C SER A 268 9.21 -16.92 -6.33
N PHE A 269 10.28 -16.60 -7.03
CA PHE A 269 11.51 -17.36 -6.96
C PHE A 269 12.18 -17.26 -5.58
N LEU A 270 12.19 -16.06 -5.00
CA LEU A 270 12.73 -15.84 -3.64
C LEU A 270 11.89 -16.54 -2.56
N ALA A 271 10.58 -16.56 -2.71
CA ALA A 271 9.67 -17.22 -1.77
C ALA A 271 9.94 -18.73 -1.60
N LYS A 272 10.71 -19.35 -2.49
CA LYS A 272 11.15 -20.74 -2.34
C LYS A 272 12.12 -20.94 -1.16
N TRP A 273 12.84 -19.90 -0.76
CA TRP A 273 13.84 -19.95 0.32
C TRP A 273 13.47 -19.08 1.52
N ALA A 274 12.38 -18.36 1.48
CA ALA A 274 11.76 -17.61 2.57
C ALA A 274 10.57 -18.42 3.10
#